data_2b9a730cb4bde26a9fb254b61e357f71
#
_entry.id   2b9a730cb4bde26a9fb254b61e357f71
#
_cell.length_a   1.000
_cell.length_b   1.000
_cell.length_c   1.000
_cell.angle_alpha   90.00
_cell.angle_beta   90.00
_cell.angle_gamma   90.00
#
_symmetry.space_group_name_H-M   'P 1'
#
loop_
_entity.id
_entity.type
_entity.pdbx_description
1 polymer ?
#
loop_
_entity_poly.entity_id
_entity_poly.type
_entity_poly.pdbx_seq_one_letter_code
_entity_poly.pdbx_strand_id
1 'polypeptide(L)'
;MPVKSLAIGLAGYLQYCSALCICNSALLAMNILFRSSLLFLLLSANVFAADSLSERILPLREQAVVEDRILKERLDSVVPMLMRREGIDAWILIAREYNEDPVLKTMLPATWLNARRRTVLMFIDHGDNRGVERMAVARYAVGDMFPGVWNPEQQPDQWQRIADILNEADPSRIALNYSEDYALADGLTFTEQRALQAALPERLRERIESAQPLAVGWLETRIESEMEIYRDVMAIAHDIIREGFSAEVVDPGVTTTDDLSWWFRQRVNDLGLSTWFHTSIETERSARSLAEIEQNNLDPSVLYKGDHIHIDFGITYLNLQTDTQQNAYILRDNEDDVPEYMKAALAEGNRLQDILTSNFQVGRSGNEILRRSLQQARDEGLDPIIYTHPIGLHGHAAGSTIGMWDQQGGVPGAGDYLMQPNTAYSIELNALVHTTEWGEEPLPMKLEEDGFFDGQGFSYIQPRQTRYHVIDPTP
;
A
#
# COMPACT_ATOMS: atom_id res chain seq x y z
N MET A 1 19.34 -43.87 52.90
CA MET A 1 20.10 -45.02 53.40
C MET A 1 20.56 -45.84 52.25
N PRO A 2 21.75 -46.35 52.28
CA PRO A 2 22.58 -46.73 51.13
C PRO A 2 22.68 -48.25 50.92
N VAL A 3 23.34 -48.70 49.87
CA VAL A 3 24.29 -49.87 49.89
C VAL A 3 24.80 -50.06 48.47
N LYS A 4 26.05 -49.72 48.15
CA LYS A 4 27.28 -50.54 48.06
C LYS A 4 27.22 -51.63 46.97
N SER A 5 28.00 -51.42 45.90
CA SER A 5 29.35 -51.93 45.68
C SER A 5 29.46 -53.47 45.55
N LEU A 6 29.98 -53.92 44.42
CA LEU A 6 31.08 -54.91 44.36
C LEU A 6 31.76 -54.86 42.97
N ALA A 7 33.06 -54.57 43.03
CA ALA A 7 34.01 -54.85 41.98
C ALA A 7 34.59 -56.23 42.18
N ILE A 8 35.23 -56.84 41.19
CA ILE A 8 36.32 -57.83 41.08
C ILE A 8 36.11 -58.44 39.69
N GLY A 9 36.87 -58.35 38.63
CA GLY A 9 38.29 -58.51 38.50
C GLY A 9 38.54 -59.74 37.64
N LEU A 10 39.12 -59.56 36.48
CA LEU A 10 39.99 -60.59 35.84
C LEU A 10 40.74 -59.95 34.69
N ALA A 11 42.02 -59.78 34.93
CA ALA A 11 43.04 -59.49 33.93
C ALA A 11 43.48 -60.80 33.24
N GLY A 12 43.81 -60.69 31.98
CA GLY A 12 44.70 -61.61 31.37
C GLY A 12 44.16 -62.36 30.14
N TYR A 13 44.83 -62.19 29.06
CA TYR A 13 44.84 -62.80 27.75
C TYR A 13 44.25 -61.91 26.60
N LEU A 14 45.16 -61.32 25.88
CA LEU A 14 45.43 -61.58 24.47
C LEU A 14 46.14 -60.34 23.85
N GLN A 15 47.43 -60.42 23.86
CA GLN A 15 48.27 -59.83 22.81
C GLN A 15 48.27 -60.85 21.62
N TYR A 16 47.93 -60.39 20.45
CA TYR A 16 48.05 -60.95 19.11
C TYR A 16 46.71 -60.97 18.39
N CYS A 17 46.26 -59.78 17.92
CA CYS A 17 45.44 -59.59 16.70
C CYS A 17 45.24 -58.12 16.39
N SER A 18 46.29 -57.32 16.45
CA SER A 18 46.17 -55.85 16.37
C SER A 18 46.86 -55.22 15.16
N ALA A 19 46.76 -55.82 14.00
CA ALA A 19 47.27 -55.16 12.78
C ALA A 19 46.33 -55.12 11.57
N LEU A 20 45.22 -55.86 11.53
CA LEU A 20 44.31 -55.87 10.39
C LEU A 20 42.91 -55.25 10.66
N CYS A 21 42.54 -55.02 11.91
CA CYS A 21 41.26 -54.32 12.22
C CYS A 21 41.37 -52.82 12.29
N ILE A 22 42.55 -52.23 12.40
CA ILE A 22 42.72 -50.76 12.54
C ILE A 22 42.63 -50.05 11.19
N CYS A 23 42.98 -50.71 10.07
CA CYS A 23 42.88 -50.11 8.74
C CYS A 23 41.44 -50.02 8.20
N ASN A 24 40.55 -50.99 8.55
CA ASN A 24 39.16 -50.93 8.07
C ASN A 24 38.26 -49.99 8.89
N SER A 25 38.54 -49.81 10.17
CA SER A 25 37.77 -48.88 11.01
C SER A 25 38.14 -47.43 10.75
N ALA A 26 39.40 -47.14 10.39
CA ALA A 26 39.81 -45.79 10.02
C ALA A 26 39.23 -45.33 8.66
N LEU A 27 39.16 -46.25 7.68
CA LEU A 27 38.52 -45.97 6.37
C LEU A 27 36.99 -45.84 6.48
N LEU A 28 36.34 -46.61 7.37
CA LEU A 28 34.90 -46.49 7.61
C LEU A 28 34.56 -45.20 8.39
N ALA A 29 35.37 -44.81 9.37
CA ALA A 29 35.20 -43.57 10.12
C ALA A 29 35.49 -42.33 9.26
N MET A 30 36.49 -42.40 8.37
CA MET A 30 36.78 -41.32 7.42
C MET A 30 35.68 -41.14 6.36
N ASN A 31 35.07 -42.22 5.87
CA ASN A 31 33.93 -42.13 4.95
C ASN A 31 32.65 -41.65 5.62
N ILE A 32 32.42 -41.96 6.90
CA ILE A 32 31.27 -41.46 7.65
C ILE A 32 31.45 -39.97 7.98
N LEU A 33 32.67 -39.55 8.37
CA LEU A 33 32.98 -38.12 8.62
C LEU A 33 32.92 -37.29 7.32
N PHE A 34 33.37 -37.84 6.18
CA PHE A 34 33.29 -37.14 4.89
C PHE A 34 31.86 -37.05 4.38
N ARG A 35 31.03 -38.09 4.57
CA ARG A 35 29.61 -38.04 4.21
C ARG A 35 28.80 -37.18 5.15
N SER A 36 29.12 -37.15 6.45
CA SER A 36 28.49 -36.25 7.42
C SER A 36 28.89 -34.78 7.21
N SER A 37 30.15 -34.50 6.84
CA SER A 37 30.61 -33.16 6.51
C SER A 37 30.04 -32.64 5.18
N LEU A 38 29.85 -33.54 4.17
CA LEU A 38 29.22 -33.18 2.91
C LEU A 38 27.70 -32.97 3.08
N LEU A 39 27.04 -33.74 3.96
CA LEU A 39 25.63 -33.57 4.30
C LEU A 39 25.41 -32.31 5.14
N PHE A 40 26.35 -31.95 6.03
CA PHE A 40 26.31 -30.69 6.79
C PHE A 40 26.64 -29.47 5.92
N LEU A 41 27.53 -29.61 4.91
CA LEU A 41 27.79 -28.57 3.91
C LEU A 41 26.61 -28.38 2.94
N LEU A 42 25.89 -29.44 2.60
CA LEU A 42 24.67 -29.35 1.77
C LEU A 42 23.45 -28.83 2.57
N LEU A 43 23.38 -29.12 3.88
CA LEU A 43 22.38 -28.53 4.77
C LEU A 43 22.70 -27.05 5.14
N SER A 44 23.99 -26.67 5.20
CA SER A 44 24.36 -25.26 5.41
C SER A 44 24.30 -24.41 4.14
N ALA A 45 24.34 -25.01 2.94
CA ALA A 45 24.13 -24.29 1.68
C ALA A 45 22.64 -23.93 1.43
N ASN A 46 21.71 -24.61 2.09
CA ASN A 46 20.27 -24.27 2.02
C ASN A 46 19.79 -23.31 3.12
N VAL A 47 20.70 -22.78 3.95
CA VAL A 47 20.33 -21.83 5.03
C VAL A 47 20.72 -20.38 4.69
N PHE A 48 21.36 -20.13 3.55
CA PHE A 48 21.81 -18.78 3.14
C PHE A 48 21.41 -18.36 1.73
N ALA A 49 20.22 -18.74 1.26
CA ALA A 49 19.48 -17.82 0.44
C ALA A 49 18.55 -17.07 1.42
N ALA A 50 19.10 -16.15 2.21
CA ALA A 50 18.28 -15.16 2.87
C ALA A 50 17.47 -14.49 1.76
N ASP A 51 16.15 -14.53 1.88
CA ASP A 51 15.24 -13.86 0.98
C ASP A 51 15.64 -12.38 0.98
N SER A 52 16.21 -11.91 -0.13
CA SER A 52 16.73 -10.54 -0.22
C SER A 52 15.64 -9.48 0.03
N LEU A 53 14.34 -9.85 -0.15
CA LEU A 53 13.21 -9.02 0.17
C LEU A 53 13.00 -8.91 1.69
N SER A 54 13.11 -10.02 2.43
CA SER A 54 12.92 -9.99 3.90
C SER A 54 13.97 -9.14 4.61
N GLU A 55 15.18 -9.01 4.06
CA GLU A 55 16.24 -8.15 4.60
C GLU A 55 15.93 -6.64 4.43
N ARG A 56 15.05 -6.27 3.52
CA ARG A 56 14.60 -4.90 3.29
C ARG A 56 13.45 -4.47 4.18
N ILE A 57 12.80 -5.43 4.84
CA ILE A 57 11.69 -5.16 5.76
C ILE A 57 12.24 -4.94 7.16
N LEU A 58 12.05 -3.73 7.68
CA LEU A 58 12.51 -3.37 9.02
C LEU A 58 11.78 -4.20 10.09
N PRO A 59 12.45 -4.55 11.20
CA PRO A 59 11.78 -5.09 12.38
C PRO A 59 10.71 -4.11 12.92
N LEU A 60 9.60 -4.59 13.46
CA LEU A 60 8.46 -3.77 13.92
C LEU A 60 8.84 -2.57 14.80
N ARG A 61 9.85 -2.71 15.66
CA ARG A 61 10.33 -1.59 16.50
C ARG A 61 10.97 -0.49 15.67
N GLU A 62 11.68 -0.84 14.62
CA GLU A 62 12.32 0.11 13.71
C GLU A 62 11.29 0.76 12.80
N GLN A 63 10.29 0.00 12.34
CA GLN A 63 9.13 0.54 11.63
C GLN A 63 8.46 1.62 12.47
N ALA A 64 8.14 1.33 13.75
CA ALA A 64 7.52 2.28 14.67
C ALA A 64 8.35 3.58 14.83
N VAL A 65 9.66 3.49 14.82
CA VAL A 65 10.54 4.69 14.89
C VAL A 65 10.42 5.53 13.62
N VAL A 66 10.37 4.89 12.44
CA VAL A 66 10.20 5.58 11.16
C VAL A 66 8.83 6.23 11.08
N GLU A 67 7.77 5.49 11.39
CA GLU A 67 6.38 5.95 11.37
C GLU A 67 6.16 7.15 12.30
N ASP A 68 6.63 7.07 13.55
CA ASP A 68 6.50 8.15 14.53
C ASP A 68 7.30 9.40 14.12
N ARG A 69 8.48 9.23 13.52
CA ARG A 69 9.27 10.34 12.98
C ARG A 69 8.52 11.06 11.85
N ILE A 70 8.00 10.31 10.87
CA ILE A 70 7.21 10.85 9.75
C ILE A 70 5.94 11.53 10.27
N LEU A 71 5.20 10.88 11.17
CA LEU A 71 3.99 11.47 11.76
C LEU A 71 4.31 12.80 12.44
N LYS A 72 5.38 12.87 13.24
CA LYS A 72 5.80 14.10 13.90
C LYS A 72 6.12 15.21 12.89
N GLU A 73 6.87 14.90 11.84
CA GLU A 73 7.22 15.86 10.79
C GLU A 73 5.97 16.39 10.07
N ARG A 74 5.02 15.52 9.75
CA ARG A 74 3.74 15.90 9.16
C ARG A 74 2.91 16.79 10.08
N LEU A 75 2.82 16.43 11.38
CA LEU A 75 2.10 17.24 12.37
C LEU A 75 2.74 18.63 12.57
N ASP A 76 4.06 18.72 12.45
CA ASP A 76 4.81 19.98 12.62
C ASP A 76 4.77 20.87 11.36
N SER A 77 4.59 20.30 10.15
CA SER A 77 4.66 21.03 8.88
C SER A 77 3.32 21.10 8.13
N VAL A 78 2.66 19.96 7.92
CA VAL A 78 1.47 19.87 7.06
C VAL A 78 0.25 20.48 7.75
N VAL A 79 0.01 20.20 9.04
CA VAL A 79 -1.16 20.72 9.75
C VAL A 79 -1.15 22.26 9.80
N PRO A 80 -0.06 22.93 10.21
CA PRO A 80 -0.03 24.41 10.20
C PRO A 80 -0.19 25.01 8.80
N MET A 81 0.43 24.37 7.80
CA MET A 81 0.29 24.80 6.40
C MET A 81 -1.17 24.75 5.95
N LEU A 82 -1.87 23.63 6.23
CA LEU A 82 -3.27 23.46 5.85
C LEU A 82 -4.20 24.42 6.59
N MET A 83 -4.07 24.53 7.92
CA MET A 83 -4.91 25.42 8.70
C MET A 83 -4.81 26.87 8.22
N ARG A 84 -3.60 27.33 7.87
CA ARG A 84 -3.40 28.68 7.33
C ARG A 84 -3.89 28.83 5.90
N ARG A 85 -3.68 27.82 5.04
CA ARG A 85 -4.21 27.81 3.66
C ARG A 85 -5.71 27.98 3.64
N GLU A 86 -6.41 27.26 4.52
CA GLU A 86 -7.87 27.26 4.60
C GLU A 86 -8.43 28.36 5.53
N GLY A 87 -7.58 29.04 6.32
CA GLY A 87 -7.98 30.06 7.28
C GLY A 87 -8.79 29.48 8.45
N ILE A 88 -8.49 28.27 8.90
CA ILE A 88 -9.14 27.57 10.02
C ILE A 88 -8.35 27.81 11.30
N ASP A 89 -9.02 28.31 12.35
CA ASP A 89 -8.40 28.60 13.64
C ASP A 89 -8.41 27.39 14.59
N ALA A 90 -9.41 26.51 14.47
CA ALA A 90 -9.50 25.28 15.27
C ALA A 90 -9.92 24.08 14.42
N TRP A 91 -9.18 22.97 14.52
CA TRP A 91 -9.56 21.70 13.91
C TRP A 91 -9.73 20.64 15.01
N ILE A 92 -10.89 19.97 15.04
CA ILE A 92 -11.24 19.01 16.08
C ILE A 92 -11.60 17.68 15.44
N LEU A 93 -10.85 16.64 15.81
CA LEU A 93 -11.08 15.27 15.38
C LEU A 93 -11.56 14.45 16.59
N ILE A 94 -12.64 13.70 16.42
CA ILE A 94 -13.29 12.96 17.51
C ILE A 94 -13.49 11.52 17.10
N ALA A 95 -12.91 10.61 17.87
CA ALA A 95 -13.07 9.18 17.64
C ALA A 95 -13.42 8.43 18.94
N ARG A 96 -14.09 7.28 18.80
CA ARG A 96 -14.24 6.28 19.83
C ARG A 96 -13.47 5.03 19.45
N GLU A 97 -13.03 4.30 20.47
CA GLU A 97 -12.37 3.00 20.31
C GLU A 97 -13.22 2.07 19.42
N TYR A 98 -12.62 1.53 18.37
CA TYR A 98 -13.23 0.69 17.33
C TYR A 98 -14.21 1.42 16.37
N ASN A 99 -14.30 2.73 16.46
CA ASN A 99 -15.05 3.55 15.52
C ASN A 99 -14.26 4.86 15.32
N GLU A 100 -13.07 4.70 14.78
CA GLU A 100 -12.14 5.78 14.56
C GLU A 100 -12.54 6.60 13.33
N ASP A 101 -12.40 7.92 13.45
CA ASP A 101 -12.33 8.84 12.32
C ASP A 101 -11.11 8.45 11.45
N PRO A 102 -11.26 8.28 10.12
CA PRO A 102 -10.17 7.84 9.24
C PRO A 102 -8.95 8.75 9.29
N VAL A 103 -9.15 10.07 9.38
CA VAL A 103 -8.04 11.05 9.49
C VAL A 103 -7.36 10.93 10.83
N LEU A 104 -8.14 10.91 11.94
CA LEU A 104 -7.58 10.71 13.27
C LEU A 104 -6.75 9.44 13.36
N LYS A 105 -7.21 8.36 12.72
CA LYS A 105 -6.49 7.08 12.69
C LYS A 105 -5.07 7.23 12.15
N THR A 106 -4.88 8.02 11.11
CA THR A 106 -3.55 8.30 10.52
C THR A 106 -2.68 9.25 11.36
N MET A 107 -3.25 9.87 12.41
CA MET A 107 -2.54 10.75 13.34
C MET A 107 -2.14 10.04 14.65
N LEU A 108 -2.46 8.76 14.79
CA LEU A 108 -2.06 7.97 15.96
C LEU A 108 -0.60 7.49 15.81
N PRO A 109 0.22 7.57 16.88
CA PRO A 109 1.57 7.02 16.85
C PRO A 109 1.55 5.49 16.75
N ALA A 110 2.62 4.89 16.27
CA ALA A 110 2.75 3.46 15.97
C ALA A 110 2.35 2.53 17.14
N THR A 111 2.49 2.99 18.38
CA THR A 111 2.08 2.23 19.57
C THR A 111 0.58 2.30 19.89
N TRP A 112 -0.18 3.12 19.13
CA TRP A 112 -1.63 3.27 19.29
C TRP A 112 -2.36 2.59 18.12
N LEU A 113 -2.58 1.29 18.24
CA LEU A 113 -3.29 0.52 17.21
C LEU A 113 -4.74 0.97 17.01
N ASN A 114 -5.34 1.58 18.03
CA ASN A 114 -6.69 2.13 18.00
C ASN A 114 -6.77 3.35 18.93
N ALA A 115 -7.76 4.22 18.72
CA ALA A 115 -8.15 5.20 19.71
C ALA A 115 -8.55 4.50 21.02
N ARG A 116 -8.44 5.20 22.16
CA ARG A 116 -8.81 4.63 23.46
C ARG A 116 -10.03 5.33 24.02
N ARG A 117 -11.12 4.60 24.21
CA ARG A 117 -12.42 5.13 24.66
C ARG A 117 -12.88 6.24 23.70
N ARG A 118 -13.04 7.48 24.20
CA ARG A 118 -13.18 8.68 23.38
C ARG A 118 -11.85 9.42 23.38
N THR A 119 -11.24 9.56 22.23
CA THR A 119 -10.04 10.34 21.97
C THR A 119 -10.44 11.55 21.11
N VAL A 120 -10.11 12.75 21.58
CA VAL A 120 -10.32 13.98 20.83
C VAL A 120 -8.97 14.63 20.62
N LEU A 121 -8.59 14.81 19.36
CA LEU A 121 -7.41 15.58 18.97
C LEU A 121 -7.86 16.97 18.58
N MET A 122 -7.16 17.97 19.07
CA MET A 122 -7.46 19.38 18.78
C MET A 122 -6.19 20.09 18.31
N PHE A 123 -6.36 20.90 17.30
CA PHE A 123 -5.36 21.86 16.81
C PHE A 123 -5.94 23.27 16.93
N ILE A 124 -5.17 24.19 17.51
CA ILE A 124 -5.54 25.61 17.66
C ILE A 124 -4.42 26.44 17.05
N ASP A 125 -4.71 27.23 16.02
CA ASP A 125 -3.76 28.19 15.46
C ASP A 125 -3.80 29.51 16.25
N HIS A 126 -2.72 29.79 16.91
CA HIS A 126 -2.53 31.02 17.68
C HIS A 126 -1.85 32.15 16.86
N GLY A 127 -1.75 31.95 15.53
CA GLY A 127 -1.10 32.87 14.62
C GLY A 127 0.43 32.73 14.60
N ASP A 128 1.08 33.60 13.83
CA ASP A 128 2.51 33.47 13.47
C ASP A 128 3.48 33.46 14.66
N ASN A 129 3.14 34.10 15.77
CA ASN A 129 4.03 34.20 16.91
C ASN A 129 4.05 32.98 17.81
N ARG A 130 2.98 32.19 17.86
CA ARG A 130 2.85 30.98 18.72
C ARG A 130 2.64 29.71 17.93
N GLY A 131 2.25 29.80 16.66
CA GLY A 131 2.00 28.67 15.80
C GLY A 131 0.75 27.88 16.16
N VAL A 132 0.70 26.64 15.65
CA VAL A 132 -0.40 25.71 15.90
C VAL A 132 -0.08 24.85 17.12
N GLU A 133 -0.91 24.97 18.16
CA GLU A 133 -0.89 24.10 19.32
C GLU A 133 -1.69 22.84 19.03
N ARG A 134 -1.15 21.66 19.37
CA ARG A 134 -1.85 20.39 19.29
C ARG A 134 -2.00 19.75 20.67
N MET A 135 -3.15 19.13 20.92
CA MET A 135 -3.47 18.57 22.22
C MET A 135 -4.45 17.40 22.12
N ALA A 136 -4.44 16.53 23.13
CA ALA A 136 -5.41 15.47 23.31
C ALA A 136 -6.34 15.78 24.49
N VAL A 137 -7.63 15.98 24.21
CA VAL A 137 -8.66 15.91 25.24
C VAL A 137 -9.10 14.47 25.35
N ALA A 138 -8.29 13.68 26.03
CA ALA A 138 -8.45 12.24 26.23
C ALA A 138 -7.92 11.87 27.62
N ARG A 139 -8.25 10.66 28.09
CA ARG A 139 -7.78 10.18 29.41
C ARG A 139 -6.26 10.05 29.51
N TYR A 140 -5.59 9.92 28.37
CA TYR A 140 -4.16 9.78 28.25
C TYR A 140 -3.63 10.74 27.19
N ALA A 141 -2.37 11.16 27.32
CA ALA A 141 -1.65 11.74 26.19
C ALA A 141 -1.58 10.71 25.05
N VAL A 142 -1.60 11.17 23.80
CA VAL A 142 -1.49 10.28 22.63
C VAL A 142 -0.01 10.22 22.21
N GLY A 143 0.70 9.30 22.82
CA GLY A 143 2.16 9.21 22.75
C GLY A 143 2.82 10.54 23.13
N ASP A 144 3.93 10.83 22.49
CA ASP A 144 4.62 12.12 22.58
C ASP A 144 4.09 13.15 21.55
N MET A 145 3.10 12.74 20.72
CA MET A 145 2.56 13.58 19.64
C MET A 145 1.55 14.60 20.15
N PHE A 146 0.66 14.20 21.09
CA PHE A 146 -0.39 15.07 21.60
C PHE A 146 -0.38 15.07 23.13
N PRO A 147 0.06 16.17 23.78
CA PRO A 147 -0.04 16.32 25.22
C PRO A 147 -1.48 16.19 25.72
N GLY A 148 -1.68 15.45 26.80
CA GLY A 148 -2.98 15.31 27.44
C GLY A 148 -3.34 16.57 28.23
N VAL A 149 -4.51 17.17 27.95
CA VAL A 149 -4.98 18.42 28.58
C VAL A 149 -6.27 18.26 29.37
N TRP A 150 -6.69 17.01 29.63
CA TRP A 150 -7.89 16.70 30.40
C TRP A 150 -7.59 15.74 31.55
N ASN A 151 -8.00 16.15 32.77
CA ASN A 151 -7.95 15.32 33.95
C ASN A 151 -9.37 14.96 34.41
N PRO A 152 -9.88 13.74 34.17
CA PRO A 152 -11.24 13.36 34.50
C PRO A 152 -11.55 13.33 36.01
N GLU A 153 -10.51 13.24 36.86
CA GLU A 153 -10.67 13.26 38.32
C GLU A 153 -10.98 14.68 38.85
N GLN A 154 -10.52 15.70 38.11
CA GLN A 154 -10.75 17.12 38.43
C GLN A 154 -11.98 17.65 37.69
N GLN A 155 -12.16 17.26 36.44
CA GLN A 155 -13.26 17.66 35.56
C GLN A 155 -13.84 16.41 34.87
N PRO A 156 -14.87 15.77 35.45
CA PRO A 156 -15.42 14.53 34.90
C PRO A 156 -16.03 14.65 33.49
N ASP A 157 -16.51 15.83 33.11
CA ASP A 157 -17.13 16.08 31.82
C ASP A 157 -16.09 16.47 30.77
N GLN A 158 -15.80 15.54 29.85
CA GLN A 158 -14.87 15.74 28.74
C GLN A 158 -15.37 16.83 27.77
N TRP A 159 -16.67 16.92 27.54
CA TRP A 159 -17.25 17.89 26.64
C TRP A 159 -17.12 19.32 27.19
N GLN A 160 -17.30 19.45 28.51
CA GLN A 160 -17.07 20.74 29.17
C GLN A 160 -15.60 21.16 29.04
N ARG A 161 -14.64 20.24 29.12
CA ARG A 161 -13.23 20.58 28.91
C ARG A 161 -12.95 21.10 27.49
N ILE A 162 -13.55 20.46 26.47
CA ILE A 162 -13.45 20.95 25.08
C ILE A 162 -14.05 22.35 24.96
N ALA A 163 -15.23 22.57 25.55
CA ALA A 163 -15.87 23.87 25.54
C ALA A 163 -15.02 24.95 26.24
N ASP A 164 -14.37 24.61 27.34
CA ASP A 164 -13.50 25.57 28.06
C ASP A 164 -12.29 25.97 27.20
N ILE A 165 -11.64 25.00 26.54
CA ILE A 165 -10.51 25.27 25.63
C ILE A 165 -10.95 26.18 24.47
N LEU A 166 -12.09 25.89 23.86
CA LEU A 166 -12.62 26.71 22.75
C LEU A 166 -13.08 28.07 23.21
N ASN A 167 -13.61 28.20 24.43
CA ASN A 167 -13.98 29.50 25.00
C ASN A 167 -12.74 30.37 25.29
N GLU A 168 -11.64 29.77 25.75
CA GLU A 168 -10.37 30.46 26.00
C GLU A 168 -9.69 30.90 24.70
N ALA A 169 -9.63 30.01 23.71
CA ALA A 169 -9.01 30.27 22.41
C ALA A 169 -9.84 31.21 21.52
N ASP A 170 -11.17 31.23 21.69
CA ASP A 170 -12.16 32.00 20.93
C ASP A 170 -11.97 31.97 19.39
N PRO A 171 -11.81 30.78 18.77
CA PRO A 171 -11.55 30.65 17.35
C PRO A 171 -12.70 31.22 16.53
N SER A 172 -12.39 31.90 15.42
CA SER A 172 -13.40 32.42 14.50
C SER A 172 -14.01 31.35 13.61
N ARG A 173 -13.21 30.32 13.27
CA ARG A 173 -13.63 29.19 12.41
C ARG A 173 -13.22 27.88 13.06
N ILE A 174 -14.19 26.97 13.23
CA ILE A 174 -14.03 25.66 13.88
C ILE A 174 -14.36 24.57 12.88
N ALA A 175 -13.38 23.74 12.51
CA ALA A 175 -13.54 22.67 11.54
C ALA A 175 -13.76 21.30 12.21
N LEU A 176 -14.75 20.54 11.72
CA LEU A 176 -15.08 19.18 12.14
C LEU A 176 -15.10 18.25 10.91
N ASN A 177 -14.68 17.00 11.08
CA ASN A 177 -14.60 16.01 10.00
C ASN A 177 -15.98 15.48 9.58
N TYR A 178 -16.66 16.24 8.72
CA TYR A 178 -17.82 15.74 7.97
C TYR A 178 -17.74 16.22 6.52
N SER A 179 -18.21 15.39 5.58
CA SER A 179 -18.10 15.61 4.14
C SER A 179 -19.22 14.89 3.40
N GLU A 180 -19.71 15.51 2.32
CA GLU A 180 -20.63 14.88 1.37
C GLU A 180 -19.88 14.18 0.21
N ASP A 181 -18.61 14.60 -0.05
CA ASP A 181 -17.84 14.16 -1.20
C ASP A 181 -16.81 13.06 -0.89
N TYR A 182 -16.28 13.04 0.35
CA TYR A 182 -15.17 12.15 0.74
C TYR A 182 -15.48 11.37 2.00
N ALA A 183 -15.70 10.07 1.87
CA ALA A 183 -15.93 9.18 3.01
C ALA A 183 -14.77 9.23 4.04
N LEU A 184 -13.53 9.40 3.59
CA LEU A 184 -12.36 9.53 4.47
C LEU A 184 -12.35 10.84 5.28
N ALA A 185 -13.10 11.86 4.86
CA ALA A 185 -13.25 13.12 5.57
C ALA A 185 -14.56 13.21 6.37
N ASP A 186 -15.39 12.16 6.38
CA ASP A 186 -16.69 12.08 7.06
C ASP A 186 -16.65 11.15 8.28
N GLY A 187 -15.60 11.31 9.12
CA GLY A 187 -15.36 10.45 10.27
C GLY A 187 -16.11 10.83 11.55
N LEU A 188 -16.72 12.02 11.62
CA LEU A 188 -17.43 12.48 12.80
C LEU A 188 -18.79 11.80 12.93
N THR A 189 -18.97 10.96 13.94
CA THR A 189 -20.27 10.30 14.16
C THR A 189 -21.34 11.29 14.65
N PHE A 190 -22.58 11.05 14.24
CA PHE A 190 -23.74 11.86 14.61
C PHE A 190 -23.89 12.07 16.12
N THR A 191 -23.62 11.03 16.93
CA THR A 191 -23.77 11.12 18.41
C THR A 191 -22.68 12.00 19.04
N GLU A 192 -21.45 11.95 18.53
CA GLU A 192 -20.35 12.79 18.99
C GLU A 192 -20.56 14.25 18.58
N GLN A 193 -21.02 14.49 17.37
CA GLN A 193 -21.39 15.83 16.89
C GLN A 193 -22.47 16.47 17.78
N ARG A 194 -23.56 15.73 18.06
CA ARG A 194 -24.63 16.22 18.92
C ARG A 194 -24.15 16.54 20.33
N ALA A 195 -23.30 15.69 20.91
CA ALA A 195 -22.77 15.88 22.25
C ALA A 195 -21.84 17.10 22.32
N LEU A 196 -20.98 17.29 21.32
CA LEU A 196 -20.15 18.49 21.19
C LEU A 196 -21.01 19.74 21.09
N GLN A 197 -21.98 19.78 20.17
CA GLN A 197 -22.87 20.92 19.98
C GLN A 197 -23.68 21.28 21.24
N ALA A 198 -24.10 20.25 22.00
CA ALA A 198 -24.84 20.51 23.26
C ALA A 198 -23.97 21.14 24.36
N ALA A 199 -22.65 20.91 24.34
CA ALA A 199 -21.73 21.49 25.31
C ALA A 199 -21.23 22.89 24.94
N LEU A 200 -21.32 23.28 23.67
CA LEU A 200 -20.80 24.54 23.18
C LEU A 200 -21.86 25.66 23.33
N PRO A 201 -21.45 26.90 23.69
CA PRO A 201 -22.30 28.06 23.60
C PRO A 201 -22.66 28.41 22.15
N GLU A 202 -23.81 29.03 21.93
CA GLU A 202 -24.35 29.34 20.60
C GLU A 202 -23.33 30.03 19.69
N ARG A 203 -22.61 31.01 20.18
CA ARG A 203 -21.58 31.76 19.42
C ARG A 203 -20.48 30.89 18.84
N LEU A 204 -20.11 29.75 19.50
CA LEU A 204 -19.11 28.81 18.97
C LEU A 204 -19.74 27.79 18.03
N ARG A 205 -21.00 27.39 18.26
CA ARG A 205 -21.72 26.48 17.35
C ARG A 205 -21.91 27.06 15.96
N GLU A 206 -22.18 28.37 15.89
CA GLU A 206 -22.35 29.10 14.63
C GLU A 206 -21.07 29.23 13.79
N ARG A 207 -19.90 28.95 14.40
CA ARG A 207 -18.59 29.00 13.75
C ARG A 207 -18.12 27.62 13.26
N ILE A 208 -18.95 26.58 13.44
CA ILE A 208 -18.64 25.21 13.03
C ILE A 208 -18.85 25.04 11.53
N GLU A 209 -17.85 24.50 10.86
CA GLU A 209 -17.89 24.18 9.44
C GLU A 209 -17.22 22.84 9.14
N SER A 210 -17.34 22.36 7.90
CA SER A 210 -16.69 21.13 7.46
C SER A 210 -15.17 21.27 7.40
N ALA A 211 -14.47 20.29 7.96
CA ALA A 211 -13.02 20.14 7.84
C ALA A 211 -12.61 19.45 6.54
N GLN A 212 -13.50 19.21 5.57
CA GLN A 212 -13.17 18.50 4.33
C GLN A 212 -11.86 18.99 3.70
N PRO A 213 -11.59 20.31 3.53
CA PRO A 213 -10.33 20.75 2.92
C PRO A 213 -9.08 20.42 3.75
N LEU A 214 -9.19 20.40 5.09
CA LEU A 214 -8.10 20.02 5.98
C LEU A 214 -7.87 18.49 5.94
N ALA A 215 -8.95 17.71 6.01
CA ALA A 215 -8.92 16.27 6.00
C ALA A 215 -8.34 15.72 4.67
N VAL A 216 -8.85 16.22 3.54
CA VAL A 216 -8.33 15.90 2.21
C VAL A 216 -6.88 16.34 2.08
N GLY A 217 -6.56 17.58 2.43
CA GLY A 217 -5.20 18.11 2.36
C GLY A 217 -4.21 17.30 3.23
N TRP A 218 -4.61 16.87 4.43
CA TRP A 218 -3.79 15.99 5.27
C TRP A 218 -3.52 14.64 4.60
N LEU A 219 -4.53 14.04 3.99
CA LEU A 219 -4.42 12.71 3.37
C LEU A 219 -3.63 12.75 2.05
N GLU A 220 -3.81 13.79 1.23
CA GLU A 220 -3.17 13.89 -0.09
C GLU A 220 -1.72 14.40 -0.05
N THR A 221 -1.38 15.31 0.89
CA THR A 221 -0.07 15.95 0.91
C THR A 221 1.02 14.97 1.34
N ARG A 222 2.03 14.78 0.50
CA ARG A 222 3.26 14.05 0.83
C ARG A 222 4.37 15.02 1.26
N ILE A 223 5.26 14.57 2.14
CA ILE A 223 6.48 15.28 2.52
C ILE A 223 7.70 14.55 1.93
N GLU A 224 8.84 15.23 1.84
CA GLU A 224 10.04 14.67 1.21
C GLU A 224 10.48 13.35 1.84
N SER A 225 10.46 13.29 3.19
CA SER A 225 10.83 12.07 3.93
C SER A 225 9.87 10.89 3.71
N GLU A 226 8.59 11.12 3.37
CA GLU A 226 7.69 10.07 2.90
C GLU A 226 8.10 9.59 1.50
N MET A 227 8.40 10.51 0.59
CA MET A 227 8.77 10.16 -0.78
C MET A 227 10.11 9.41 -0.87
N GLU A 228 11.03 9.64 0.09
CA GLU A 228 12.26 8.85 0.21
C GLU A 228 11.97 7.37 0.47
N ILE A 229 11.12 7.07 1.48
CA ILE A 229 10.75 5.68 1.81
C ILE A 229 9.75 5.08 0.82
N TYR A 230 8.91 5.88 0.18
CA TYR A 230 7.91 5.39 -0.77
C TYR A 230 8.56 4.70 -1.97
N ARG A 231 9.76 5.16 -2.40
CA ARG A 231 10.54 4.47 -3.45
C ARG A 231 10.89 3.03 -3.06
N ASP A 232 11.26 2.81 -1.79
CA ASP A 232 11.57 1.46 -1.30
C ASP A 232 10.32 0.60 -1.19
N VAL A 233 9.20 1.18 -0.73
CA VAL A 233 7.89 0.48 -0.64
C VAL A 233 7.44 0.02 -2.02
N MET A 234 7.48 0.91 -3.03
CA MET A 234 7.15 0.58 -4.42
C MET A 234 8.09 -0.49 -4.99
N ALA A 235 9.40 -0.38 -4.74
CA ALA A 235 10.37 -1.37 -5.21
C ALA A 235 10.11 -2.76 -4.60
N ILE A 236 9.67 -2.85 -3.34
CA ILE A 236 9.26 -4.11 -2.71
C ILE A 236 8.02 -4.68 -3.41
N ALA A 237 7.00 -3.86 -3.70
CA ALA A 237 5.81 -4.30 -4.42
C ALA A 237 6.17 -4.86 -5.82
N HIS A 238 7.00 -4.16 -6.58
CA HIS A 238 7.47 -4.63 -7.89
C HIS A 238 8.28 -5.93 -7.81
N ASP A 239 9.10 -6.10 -6.77
CA ASP A 239 9.88 -7.33 -6.59
C ASP A 239 8.96 -8.53 -6.28
N ILE A 240 7.90 -8.33 -5.48
CA ILE A 240 6.89 -9.37 -5.22
C ILE A 240 6.14 -9.72 -6.51
N ILE A 241 5.76 -8.74 -7.34
CA ILE A 241 5.13 -9.00 -8.65
C ILE A 241 6.06 -9.83 -9.54
N ARG A 242 7.34 -9.47 -9.61
CA ARG A 242 8.34 -10.21 -10.42
C ARG A 242 8.54 -11.64 -9.93
N GLU A 243 8.52 -11.85 -8.62
CA GLU A 243 8.61 -13.17 -8.02
C GLU A 243 7.38 -14.03 -8.39
N GLY A 244 6.17 -13.48 -8.24
CA GLY A 244 4.92 -14.17 -8.57
C GLY A 244 4.76 -14.46 -10.06
N PHE A 245 5.28 -13.61 -10.94
CA PHE A 245 5.28 -13.81 -12.39
C PHE A 245 6.54 -14.53 -12.88
N SER A 246 6.82 -15.67 -12.27
CA SER A 246 7.96 -16.55 -12.61
C SER A 246 7.53 -17.98 -12.84
N ALA A 247 8.34 -18.75 -13.55
CA ALA A 247 8.15 -20.19 -13.73
C ALA A 247 8.34 -21.02 -12.44
N GLU A 248 8.85 -20.41 -11.37
CA GLU A 248 8.92 -21.03 -10.04
C GLU A 248 7.56 -21.03 -9.34
N VAL A 249 6.67 -20.09 -9.69
CA VAL A 249 5.34 -19.92 -9.10
C VAL A 249 4.22 -20.36 -10.04
N VAL A 250 4.33 -20.06 -11.32
CA VAL A 250 3.32 -20.39 -12.33
C VAL A 250 3.68 -21.66 -13.07
N ASP A 251 2.85 -22.71 -12.91
CA ASP A 251 2.92 -23.97 -13.69
C ASP A 251 1.75 -23.99 -14.69
N PRO A 252 1.99 -23.71 -15.99
CA PRO A 252 0.94 -23.64 -16.98
C PRO A 252 0.21 -24.97 -17.15
N GLY A 253 -1.11 -24.94 -17.13
CA GLY A 253 -2.00 -26.12 -17.17
C GLY A 253 -2.34 -26.66 -15.77
N VAL A 254 -1.78 -26.07 -14.70
CA VAL A 254 -2.01 -26.47 -13.30
C VAL A 254 -2.44 -25.27 -12.44
N THR A 255 -1.64 -24.19 -12.43
CA THR A 255 -1.90 -22.99 -11.60
C THR A 255 -3.16 -22.28 -12.09
N THR A 256 -4.08 -21.97 -11.16
CA THR A 256 -5.26 -21.15 -11.43
C THR A 256 -5.00 -19.67 -11.10
N THR A 257 -5.86 -18.78 -11.59
CA THR A 257 -5.84 -17.36 -11.20
C THR A 257 -6.05 -17.18 -9.70
N ASP A 258 -6.90 -18.02 -9.07
CA ASP A 258 -7.15 -18.00 -7.62
C ASP A 258 -5.90 -18.46 -6.83
N ASP A 259 -5.22 -19.56 -7.27
CA ASP A 259 -3.98 -20.02 -6.64
C ASP A 259 -2.92 -18.90 -6.64
N LEU A 260 -2.78 -18.17 -7.76
CA LEU A 260 -1.82 -17.10 -7.87
C LEU A 260 -2.20 -15.89 -7.01
N SER A 261 -3.49 -15.51 -6.94
CA SER A 261 -3.99 -14.46 -6.05
C SER A 261 -3.67 -14.76 -4.58
N TRP A 262 -3.91 -16.01 -4.15
CA TRP A 262 -3.58 -16.45 -2.80
C TRP A 262 -2.08 -16.56 -2.54
N TRP A 263 -1.28 -16.90 -3.55
CA TRP A 263 0.17 -16.88 -3.45
C TRP A 263 0.68 -15.46 -3.12
N PHE A 264 0.20 -14.43 -3.84
CA PHE A 264 0.55 -13.04 -3.56
C PHE A 264 0.15 -12.61 -2.14
N ARG A 265 -1.06 -12.97 -1.72
CA ARG A 265 -1.54 -12.67 -0.35
C ARG A 265 -0.67 -13.35 0.72
N GLN A 266 -0.31 -14.61 0.50
CA GLN A 266 0.55 -15.34 1.42
C GLN A 266 1.96 -14.74 1.44
N ARG A 267 2.51 -14.41 0.29
CA ARG A 267 3.85 -13.82 0.18
C ARG A 267 3.97 -12.49 0.93
N VAL A 268 2.98 -11.61 0.79
CA VAL A 268 2.90 -10.35 1.56
C VAL A 268 2.89 -10.62 3.07
N ASN A 269 2.09 -11.60 3.52
CA ASN A 269 2.02 -11.97 4.93
C ASN A 269 3.32 -12.58 5.45
N ASP A 270 4.00 -13.42 4.66
CA ASP A 270 5.27 -14.06 5.04
C ASP A 270 6.41 -13.05 5.19
N LEU A 271 6.35 -11.96 4.44
CA LEU A 271 7.25 -10.81 4.58
C LEU A 271 6.91 -9.91 5.78
N GLY A 272 5.81 -10.17 6.49
CA GLY A 272 5.35 -9.32 7.60
C GLY A 272 4.74 -7.99 7.14
N LEU A 273 4.33 -7.91 5.89
CA LEU A 273 3.62 -6.79 5.30
C LEU A 273 2.10 -7.01 5.39
N SER A 274 1.32 -6.00 5.01
CA SER A 274 -0.13 -6.14 4.82
C SER A 274 -0.55 -5.62 3.45
N THR A 275 -1.79 -5.90 3.07
CA THR A 275 -2.43 -5.35 1.87
C THR A 275 -3.75 -4.72 2.26
N TRP A 276 -4.23 -3.78 1.45
CA TRP A 276 -5.46 -3.06 1.71
C TRP A 276 -6.64 -3.55 0.85
N PHE A 277 -6.36 -4.40 -0.17
CA PHE A 277 -7.36 -5.12 -0.95
C PHE A 277 -6.89 -6.55 -1.31
N HIS A 278 -7.79 -7.38 -1.82
CA HIS A 278 -7.43 -8.71 -2.28
C HIS A 278 -6.85 -8.63 -3.68
N THR A 279 -5.63 -9.14 -3.87
CA THR A 279 -4.97 -9.20 -5.18
C THR A 279 -5.88 -9.81 -6.24
N SER A 280 -6.05 -9.13 -7.34
CA SER A 280 -6.80 -9.61 -8.50
C SER A 280 -5.85 -10.13 -9.58
N ILE A 281 -6.10 -11.34 -10.06
CA ILE A 281 -5.41 -11.95 -11.20
C ILE A 281 -6.45 -12.27 -12.27
N GLU A 282 -6.27 -11.69 -13.43
CA GLU A 282 -7.14 -11.91 -14.57
C GLU A 282 -6.36 -12.42 -15.77
N THR A 283 -6.99 -13.23 -16.60
CA THR A 283 -6.47 -13.63 -17.91
C THR A 283 -7.27 -12.92 -19.00
N GLU A 284 -6.55 -12.16 -19.81
CA GLU A 284 -7.13 -11.59 -21.02
C GLU A 284 -6.89 -12.56 -22.18
N ARG A 285 -7.98 -13.04 -22.78
CA ARG A 285 -7.95 -14.05 -23.83
C ARG A 285 -8.74 -13.60 -25.03
N SER A 286 -8.17 -13.77 -26.23
CA SER A 286 -8.89 -13.54 -27.48
C SER A 286 -10.07 -14.52 -27.64
N ALA A 287 -11.06 -14.15 -28.45
CA ALA A 287 -12.18 -15.05 -28.79
C ALA A 287 -11.70 -16.42 -29.30
N ARG A 288 -10.58 -16.44 -30.04
CA ARG A 288 -9.95 -17.67 -30.50
C ARG A 288 -9.43 -18.52 -29.35
N SER A 289 -8.69 -17.93 -28.40
CA SER A 289 -8.16 -18.65 -27.24
C SER A 289 -9.29 -19.19 -26.35
N LEU A 290 -10.36 -18.42 -26.15
CA LEU A 290 -11.55 -18.88 -25.42
C LEU A 290 -12.23 -20.07 -26.12
N ALA A 291 -12.37 -20.02 -27.45
CA ALA A 291 -12.94 -21.14 -28.21
C ALA A 291 -12.06 -22.41 -28.14
N GLU A 292 -10.73 -22.28 -28.12
CA GLU A 292 -9.80 -23.40 -27.94
C GLU A 292 -9.96 -24.04 -26.55
N ILE A 293 -10.13 -23.24 -25.49
CA ILE A 293 -10.40 -23.72 -24.13
C ILE A 293 -11.71 -24.50 -24.07
N GLU A 294 -12.79 -23.94 -24.64
CA GLU A 294 -14.10 -24.58 -24.67
C GLU A 294 -14.08 -25.92 -25.46
N GLN A 295 -13.50 -25.92 -26.68
CA GLN A 295 -13.40 -27.11 -27.52
C GLN A 295 -12.64 -28.25 -26.85
N ASN A 296 -11.61 -27.95 -26.08
CA ASN A 296 -10.79 -28.92 -25.36
C ASN A 296 -11.32 -29.25 -23.96
N ASN A 297 -12.47 -28.65 -23.56
CA ASN A 297 -13.07 -28.81 -22.23
C ASN A 297 -12.07 -28.53 -21.10
N LEU A 298 -11.27 -27.46 -21.27
CA LEU A 298 -10.30 -26.98 -20.29
C LEU A 298 -10.97 -26.06 -19.28
N ASP A 299 -10.37 -25.94 -18.08
CA ASP A 299 -10.85 -25.01 -17.05
C ASP A 299 -10.38 -23.59 -17.38
N PRO A 300 -11.30 -22.61 -17.58
CA PRO A 300 -10.94 -21.24 -17.91
C PRO A 300 -10.22 -20.49 -16.78
N SER A 301 -10.27 -20.99 -15.54
CA SER A 301 -9.53 -20.41 -14.41
C SER A 301 -8.06 -20.81 -14.40
N VAL A 302 -7.66 -21.86 -15.12
CA VAL A 302 -6.28 -22.33 -15.21
C VAL A 302 -5.50 -21.48 -16.20
N LEU A 303 -4.25 -21.16 -15.85
CA LEU A 303 -3.31 -20.43 -16.69
C LEU A 303 -2.70 -21.37 -17.73
N TYR A 304 -2.68 -20.96 -18.98
CA TYR A 304 -2.14 -21.76 -20.11
C TYR A 304 -1.05 -20.99 -20.85
N LYS A 305 -0.20 -21.73 -21.56
CA LYS A 305 0.77 -21.14 -22.49
C LYS A 305 0.09 -20.26 -23.52
N GLY A 306 0.54 -19.03 -23.65
CA GLY A 306 -0.03 -18.00 -24.51
C GLY A 306 -1.06 -17.10 -23.83
N ASP A 307 -1.30 -17.28 -22.53
CA ASP A 307 -2.16 -16.37 -21.79
C ASP A 307 -1.44 -15.02 -21.53
N HIS A 308 -2.19 -13.95 -21.71
CA HIS A 308 -1.91 -12.64 -21.18
C HIS A 308 -2.51 -12.58 -19.77
N ILE A 309 -1.69 -12.31 -18.78
CA ILE A 309 -2.09 -12.21 -17.38
C ILE A 309 -1.98 -10.76 -16.95
N HIS A 310 -3.01 -10.27 -16.29
CA HIS A 310 -3.04 -8.98 -15.63
C HIS A 310 -3.12 -9.19 -14.12
N ILE A 311 -2.37 -8.40 -13.36
CA ILE A 311 -2.42 -8.33 -11.90
C ILE A 311 -2.83 -6.92 -11.48
N ASP A 312 -3.64 -6.86 -10.44
CA ASP A 312 -3.90 -5.68 -9.64
C ASP A 312 -3.46 -5.97 -8.19
N PHE A 313 -2.44 -5.25 -7.71
CA PHE A 313 -1.69 -5.58 -6.50
C PHE A 313 -1.23 -4.36 -5.72
N GLY A 314 -1.48 -4.39 -4.41
CA GLY A 314 -1.01 -3.36 -3.50
C GLY A 314 -0.54 -3.89 -2.15
N ILE A 315 0.44 -3.22 -1.57
CA ILE A 315 0.93 -3.50 -0.21
C ILE A 315 0.76 -2.28 0.69
N THR A 316 0.80 -2.53 2.00
CA THR A 316 0.92 -1.49 3.01
C THR A 316 2.21 -1.73 3.80
N TYR A 317 3.08 -0.72 3.81
CA TYR A 317 4.31 -0.72 4.59
C TYR A 317 4.65 0.70 5.05
N LEU A 318 5.04 0.87 6.31
CA LEU A 318 5.37 2.17 6.94
C LEU A 318 4.24 3.22 6.77
N ASN A 319 2.99 2.77 6.92
CA ASN A 319 1.77 3.57 6.73
C ASN A 319 1.57 4.13 5.32
N LEU A 320 2.34 3.67 4.32
CA LEU A 320 2.14 3.98 2.92
C LEU A 320 1.55 2.78 2.20
N GLN A 321 0.60 3.04 1.31
CA GLN A 321 -0.06 2.05 0.48
C GLN A 321 0.38 2.22 -0.97
N THR A 322 0.57 1.10 -1.67
CA THR A 322 0.86 1.07 -3.11
C THR A 322 -0.32 0.51 -3.87
N ASP A 323 -0.41 0.87 -5.14
CA ASP A 323 -1.33 0.31 -6.10
C ASP A 323 -0.65 0.15 -7.46
N THR A 324 -0.72 -1.05 -8.03
CA THR A 324 0.07 -1.36 -9.23
C THR A 324 -0.61 -2.42 -10.07
N GLN A 325 -0.88 -2.10 -11.32
CA GLN A 325 -1.32 -3.09 -12.30
C GLN A 325 -0.22 -3.33 -13.32
N GLN A 326 0.16 -4.59 -13.47
CA GLN A 326 1.18 -5.02 -14.42
C GLN A 326 0.74 -6.26 -15.20
N ASN A 327 1.39 -6.50 -16.31
CA ASN A 327 1.04 -7.53 -17.27
C ASN A 327 2.17 -8.55 -17.42
N ALA A 328 1.79 -9.84 -17.49
CA ALA A 328 2.69 -10.94 -17.80
C ALA A 328 2.20 -11.74 -19.02
N TYR A 329 3.09 -12.50 -19.63
CA TYR A 329 2.79 -13.39 -20.72
C TYR A 329 3.47 -14.74 -20.53
N ILE A 330 2.73 -15.82 -20.68
CA ILE A 330 3.26 -17.18 -20.64
C ILE A 330 3.68 -17.61 -22.05
N LEU A 331 4.97 -17.86 -22.27
CA LEU A 331 5.48 -18.25 -23.59
C LEU A 331 4.88 -19.58 -24.07
N ARG A 332 4.57 -19.64 -25.38
CA ARG A 332 4.33 -20.90 -26.07
C ARG A 332 5.63 -21.63 -26.39
N ASP A 333 5.56 -22.93 -26.69
CA ASP A 333 6.77 -23.79 -26.90
C ASP A 333 7.73 -23.31 -27.99
N ASN A 334 7.29 -22.45 -28.91
CA ASN A 334 8.05 -21.95 -30.05
C ASN A 334 8.18 -20.42 -30.08
N GLU A 335 7.97 -19.79 -28.93
CA GLU A 335 8.15 -18.34 -28.75
C GLU A 335 9.39 -18.07 -27.89
N ASP A 336 10.22 -17.12 -28.33
CA ASP A 336 11.39 -16.66 -27.58
C ASP A 336 11.09 -15.35 -26.81
N ASP A 337 9.94 -14.71 -27.10
CA ASP A 337 9.52 -13.44 -26.50
C ASP A 337 8.02 -13.21 -26.71
N VAL A 338 7.48 -12.19 -26.06
CA VAL A 338 6.09 -11.73 -26.17
C VAL A 338 5.79 -11.33 -27.62
N PRO A 339 4.59 -11.68 -28.17
CA PRO A 339 4.19 -11.25 -29.51
C PRO A 339 4.27 -9.74 -29.73
N GLU A 340 4.71 -9.31 -30.90
CA GLU A 340 4.95 -7.90 -31.22
C GLU A 340 3.68 -7.01 -31.09
N TYR A 341 2.50 -7.55 -31.44
CA TYR A 341 1.25 -6.81 -31.29
C TYR A 341 0.92 -6.51 -29.80
N MET A 342 1.30 -7.39 -28.88
CA MET A 342 1.10 -7.17 -27.43
C MET A 342 2.09 -6.13 -26.89
N LYS A 343 3.33 -6.15 -27.36
CA LYS A 343 4.32 -5.11 -27.03
C LYS A 343 3.87 -3.75 -27.54
N ALA A 344 3.28 -3.70 -28.75
CA ALA A 344 2.69 -2.48 -29.30
C ALA A 344 1.51 -1.99 -28.46
N ALA A 345 0.64 -2.90 -28.02
CA ALA A 345 -0.47 -2.57 -27.13
C ALA A 345 -0.01 -1.98 -25.79
N LEU A 346 1.02 -2.57 -25.18
CA LEU A 346 1.62 -2.00 -23.97
C LEU A 346 2.19 -0.58 -24.22
N ALA A 347 2.77 -0.35 -25.38
CA ALA A 347 3.26 0.99 -25.74
C ALA A 347 2.10 2.00 -25.92
N GLU A 348 0.94 1.59 -26.41
CA GLU A 348 -0.27 2.42 -26.48
C GLU A 348 -0.80 2.76 -25.07
N GLY A 349 -0.84 1.79 -24.15
CA GLY A 349 -1.16 2.04 -22.75
C GLY A 349 -0.18 3.03 -22.10
N ASN A 350 1.12 2.87 -22.33
CA ASN A 350 2.13 3.81 -21.84
C ASN A 350 1.96 5.20 -22.45
N ARG A 351 1.56 5.30 -23.74
CA ARG A 351 1.25 6.58 -24.37
C ARG A 351 0.05 7.26 -23.68
N LEU A 352 -0.98 6.50 -23.32
CA LEU A 352 -2.12 7.03 -22.58
C LEU A 352 -1.71 7.56 -21.20
N GLN A 353 -0.82 6.86 -20.48
CA GLN A 353 -0.23 7.36 -19.22
C GLN A 353 0.53 8.67 -19.42
N ASP A 354 1.30 8.82 -20.50
CA ASP A 354 2.01 10.07 -20.84
C ASP A 354 1.04 11.23 -21.13
N ILE A 355 -0.03 10.97 -21.87
CA ILE A 355 -1.09 11.95 -22.14
C ILE A 355 -1.73 12.42 -20.85
N LEU A 356 -2.11 11.50 -19.98
CA LEU A 356 -2.76 11.80 -18.71
C LEU A 356 -1.85 12.68 -17.83
N THR A 357 -0.63 12.23 -17.57
CA THR A 357 0.29 12.91 -16.65
C THR A 357 0.78 14.27 -17.19
N SER A 358 0.84 14.45 -18.52
CA SER A 358 1.13 15.74 -19.14
C SER A 358 0.02 16.81 -18.93
N ASN A 359 -1.19 16.39 -18.57
CA ASN A 359 -2.31 17.26 -18.25
C ASN A 359 -2.37 17.66 -16.77
N PHE A 360 -1.52 17.13 -15.90
CA PHE A 360 -1.46 17.51 -14.49
C PHE A 360 -1.03 18.97 -14.34
N GLN A 361 -1.80 19.71 -13.52
CA GLN A 361 -1.53 21.12 -13.27
C GLN A 361 -2.21 21.56 -11.99
N VAL A 362 -1.48 22.24 -11.12
CA VAL A 362 -2.02 22.85 -9.90
C VAL A 362 -3.22 23.73 -10.20
N GLY A 363 -4.31 23.57 -9.45
CA GLY A 363 -5.53 24.35 -9.60
C GLY A 363 -6.45 23.89 -10.75
N ARG A 364 -6.11 22.84 -11.49
CA ARG A 364 -6.99 22.19 -12.45
C ARG A 364 -7.78 21.09 -11.73
N SER A 365 -9.09 20.97 -11.99
CA SER A 365 -9.88 19.90 -11.38
C SER A 365 -9.61 18.55 -12.05
N GLY A 366 -9.86 17.45 -11.32
CA GLY A 366 -9.77 16.09 -11.87
C GLY A 366 -10.64 15.91 -13.10
N ASN A 367 -11.86 16.45 -13.08
CA ASN A 367 -12.77 16.42 -14.22
C ASN A 367 -12.23 17.18 -15.44
N GLU A 368 -11.53 18.29 -15.24
CA GLU A 368 -10.88 19.01 -16.34
C GLU A 368 -9.69 18.23 -16.92
N ILE A 369 -8.89 17.61 -16.06
CA ILE A 369 -7.77 16.74 -16.46
C ILE A 369 -8.30 15.54 -17.25
N LEU A 370 -9.32 14.85 -16.74
CA LEU A 370 -9.99 13.73 -17.44
C LEU A 370 -10.42 14.13 -18.84
N ARG A 371 -11.21 15.18 -18.95
CA ARG A 371 -11.75 15.65 -20.22
C ARG A 371 -10.66 15.97 -21.24
N ARG A 372 -9.58 16.65 -20.82
CA ARG A 372 -8.45 16.99 -21.68
C ARG A 372 -7.69 15.76 -22.14
N SER A 373 -7.42 14.83 -21.21
CA SER A 373 -6.68 13.60 -21.51
C SER A 373 -7.46 12.69 -22.45
N LEU A 374 -8.76 12.50 -22.21
CA LEU A 374 -9.63 11.72 -23.10
C LEU A 374 -9.71 12.33 -24.50
N GLN A 375 -9.82 13.67 -24.61
CA GLN A 375 -9.86 14.33 -25.90
C GLN A 375 -8.55 14.15 -26.65
N GLN A 376 -7.40 14.40 -26.00
CA GLN A 376 -6.09 14.25 -26.61
C GLN A 376 -5.84 12.80 -27.05
N ALA A 377 -6.16 11.81 -26.20
CA ALA A 377 -6.00 10.40 -26.53
C ALA A 377 -6.80 10.00 -27.77
N ARG A 378 -8.06 10.42 -27.86
CA ARG A 378 -8.91 10.18 -29.04
C ARG A 378 -8.41 10.89 -30.31
N ASP A 379 -7.90 12.12 -30.17
CA ASP A 379 -7.31 12.85 -31.31
C ASP A 379 -6.04 12.16 -31.82
N GLU A 380 -5.32 11.41 -30.97
CA GLU A 380 -4.18 10.56 -31.32
C GLU A 380 -4.60 9.15 -31.78
N GLY A 381 -5.90 8.83 -31.79
CA GLY A 381 -6.45 7.54 -32.26
C GLY A 381 -6.46 6.44 -31.22
N LEU A 382 -6.26 6.75 -29.94
CA LEU A 382 -6.40 5.79 -28.84
C LEU A 382 -7.87 5.67 -28.40
N ASP A 383 -8.23 4.53 -27.80
CA ASP A 383 -9.53 4.29 -27.16
C ASP A 383 -9.35 4.20 -25.64
N PRO A 384 -9.45 5.36 -24.92
CA PRO A 384 -9.04 5.48 -23.53
C PRO A 384 -10.18 5.27 -22.53
N ILE A 385 -9.87 4.64 -21.40
CA ILE A 385 -10.63 4.65 -20.16
C ILE A 385 -9.67 5.07 -19.04
N ILE A 386 -9.97 6.15 -18.30
CA ILE A 386 -9.09 6.73 -17.26
C ILE A 386 -9.84 6.75 -15.94
N TYR A 387 -9.21 6.22 -14.87
CA TYR A 387 -9.82 6.12 -13.54
C TYR A 387 -8.77 6.27 -12.41
N THR A 388 -7.90 7.26 -12.58
CA THR A 388 -6.76 7.62 -11.73
C THR A 388 -7.20 8.31 -10.44
N HIS A 389 -6.55 7.99 -9.34
CA HIS A 389 -6.87 8.51 -8.01
C HIS A 389 -5.62 8.88 -7.21
N PRO A 390 -5.75 9.75 -6.18
CA PRO A 390 -4.68 9.97 -5.20
C PRO A 390 -4.39 8.70 -4.40
N ILE A 391 -3.14 8.56 -3.95
CA ILE A 391 -2.67 7.43 -3.13
C ILE A 391 -1.70 7.92 -2.04
N GLY A 392 -1.52 7.10 -1.00
CA GLY A 392 -0.55 7.38 0.07
C GLY A 392 -0.88 6.69 1.37
N LEU A 393 -1.49 7.42 2.34
CA LEU A 393 -1.93 6.84 3.62
C LEU A 393 -3.14 5.89 3.45
N HIS A 394 -3.82 5.99 2.32
CA HIS A 394 -4.87 5.09 1.86
C HIS A 394 -4.63 4.80 0.37
N GLY A 395 -5.05 3.63 -0.12
CA GLY A 395 -4.97 3.26 -1.52
C GLY A 395 -5.89 4.15 -2.35
N HIS A 396 -7.20 4.01 -2.23
CA HIS A 396 -8.15 4.99 -2.76
C HIS A 396 -8.21 6.21 -1.83
N ALA A 397 -7.25 7.13 -1.99
CA ALA A 397 -7.12 8.29 -1.12
C ALA A 397 -8.06 9.44 -1.51
N ALA A 398 -8.25 10.38 -0.58
CA ALA A 398 -8.94 11.63 -0.86
C ALA A 398 -8.03 12.58 -1.66
N GLY A 399 -8.63 13.40 -2.52
CA GLY A 399 -7.97 14.37 -3.39
C GLY A 399 -8.65 14.48 -4.74
N SER A 400 -7.96 15.00 -5.74
CA SER A 400 -8.49 15.19 -7.09
C SER A 400 -8.64 13.85 -7.84
N THR A 401 -9.86 13.31 -7.89
CA THR A 401 -10.17 12.07 -8.62
C THR A 401 -10.29 12.36 -10.13
N ILE A 402 -9.65 11.55 -10.97
CA ILE A 402 -9.58 11.75 -12.42
C ILE A 402 -10.29 10.59 -13.14
N GLY A 403 -11.63 10.68 -13.23
CA GLY A 403 -12.47 9.60 -13.76
C GLY A 403 -12.69 8.47 -12.78
N MET A 404 -13.61 7.59 -13.14
CA MET A 404 -13.83 6.25 -12.57
C MET A 404 -14.13 5.33 -13.74
N TRP A 405 -13.90 4.03 -13.60
CA TRP A 405 -14.05 3.07 -14.70
C TRP A 405 -15.43 3.17 -15.41
N ASP A 406 -16.47 3.54 -14.65
CA ASP A 406 -17.86 3.71 -15.11
C ASP A 406 -18.29 5.19 -15.23
N GLN A 407 -17.42 6.18 -14.92
CA GLN A 407 -17.72 7.60 -14.93
C GLN A 407 -16.69 8.38 -15.78
N GLN A 408 -16.71 8.14 -17.09
CA GLN A 408 -15.81 8.80 -18.05
C GLN A 408 -16.28 10.20 -18.47
N GLY A 409 -17.46 10.63 -18.01
CA GLY A 409 -17.99 11.98 -18.23
C GLY A 409 -17.62 12.98 -17.13
N GLY A 410 -17.02 12.52 -16.04
CA GLY A 410 -16.65 13.28 -14.85
C GLY A 410 -17.21 12.66 -13.57
N VAL A 411 -16.56 12.93 -12.46
CA VAL A 411 -16.90 12.45 -11.12
C VAL A 411 -17.39 13.64 -10.29
N PRO A 412 -18.65 13.68 -9.87
CA PRO A 412 -19.18 14.77 -9.04
C PRO A 412 -18.44 14.84 -7.69
N GLY A 413 -18.24 16.03 -7.17
CA GLY A 413 -17.57 16.28 -5.90
C GLY A 413 -16.06 16.01 -5.96
N ALA A 414 -15.62 14.78 -5.81
CA ALA A 414 -14.19 14.42 -5.78
C ALA A 414 -13.45 14.79 -7.08
N GLY A 415 -14.10 14.68 -8.24
CA GLY A 415 -13.52 15.12 -9.51
C GLY A 415 -13.51 16.64 -9.70
N ASP A 416 -14.31 17.38 -8.96
CA ASP A 416 -14.33 18.86 -8.99
C ASP A 416 -13.25 19.47 -8.09
N TYR A 417 -12.65 18.69 -7.20
CA TYR A 417 -11.55 19.11 -6.34
C TYR A 417 -10.31 19.48 -7.16
N LEU A 418 -9.68 20.60 -6.77
CA LEU A 418 -8.54 21.13 -7.50
C LEU A 418 -7.25 20.40 -7.12
N MET A 419 -6.50 19.94 -8.10
CA MET A 419 -5.20 19.31 -7.91
C MET A 419 -4.24 20.21 -7.13
N GLN A 420 -3.64 19.64 -6.09
CA GLN A 420 -2.67 20.29 -5.22
C GLN A 420 -1.24 19.77 -5.53
N PRO A 421 -0.21 20.57 -5.22
CA PRO A 421 1.17 20.09 -5.29
C PRO A 421 1.46 19.09 -4.17
N ASN A 422 2.51 18.32 -4.34
CA ASN A 422 2.99 17.30 -3.41
C ASN A 422 1.96 16.19 -3.15
N THR A 423 1.31 15.72 -4.21
CA THR A 423 0.33 14.65 -4.15
C THR A 423 0.84 13.43 -4.93
N ALA A 424 0.76 12.24 -4.33
CA ALA A 424 0.97 10.99 -5.03
C ALA A 424 -0.34 10.51 -5.67
N TYR A 425 -0.23 9.93 -6.86
CA TYR A 425 -1.33 9.41 -7.66
C TYR A 425 -1.02 7.98 -8.12
N SER A 426 -1.99 7.11 -8.05
CA SER A 426 -2.00 5.89 -8.85
C SER A 426 -2.50 6.23 -10.24
N ILE A 427 -1.62 6.05 -11.26
CA ILE A 427 -1.90 6.39 -12.66
C ILE A 427 -2.57 5.17 -13.31
N GLU A 428 -3.85 5.03 -13.02
CA GLU A 428 -4.67 3.89 -13.38
C GLU A 428 -5.51 4.20 -14.62
N LEU A 429 -5.45 3.28 -15.61
CA LEU A 429 -6.14 3.44 -16.89
C LEU A 429 -6.18 2.14 -17.69
N ASN A 430 -7.03 2.13 -18.73
CA ASN A 430 -7.10 1.05 -19.70
C ASN A 430 -7.11 1.64 -21.11
N ALA A 431 -6.20 1.19 -21.97
CA ALA A 431 -6.27 1.43 -23.41
C ALA A 431 -6.88 0.21 -24.11
N LEU A 432 -7.98 0.41 -24.81
CA LEU A 432 -8.62 -0.64 -25.61
C LEU A 432 -7.95 -0.71 -26.98
N VAL A 433 -7.03 -1.66 -27.17
CA VAL A 433 -6.17 -1.72 -28.35
C VAL A 433 -6.76 -2.65 -29.41
N HIS A 434 -7.08 -2.09 -30.58
CA HIS A 434 -7.64 -2.84 -31.71
C HIS A 434 -6.51 -3.41 -32.57
N THR A 435 -6.36 -4.74 -32.61
CA THR A 435 -5.38 -5.44 -33.44
C THR A 435 -5.97 -6.70 -34.06
N THR A 436 -5.66 -6.93 -35.34
CA THR A 436 -6.16 -8.10 -36.09
C THR A 436 -5.67 -9.43 -35.54
N GLU A 437 -4.52 -9.42 -34.90
CA GLU A 437 -3.90 -10.60 -34.27
C GLU A 437 -4.69 -11.04 -33.03
N TRP A 438 -5.32 -10.11 -32.32
CA TRP A 438 -6.17 -10.40 -31.16
C TRP A 438 -7.58 -10.81 -31.54
N GLY A 439 -8.17 -10.14 -32.53
CA GLY A 439 -9.50 -10.45 -33.04
C GLY A 439 -10.39 -9.22 -33.25
N GLU A 440 -11.73 -9.44 -33.19
CA GLU A 440 -12.71 -8.37 -33.36
C GLU A 440 -12.85 -7.49 -32.10
N GLU A 441 -12.76 -8.10 -30.92
CA GLU A 441 -12.79 -7.37 -29.64
C GLU A 441 -11.41 -6.72 -29.38
N PRO A 442 -11.37 -5.56 -28.71
CA PRO A 442 -10.09 -4.95 -28.37
C PRO A 442 -9.33 -5.74 -27.30
N LEU A 443 -8.00 -5.71 -27.37
CA LEU A 443 -7.14 -6.13 -26.27
C LEU A 443 -7.14 -5.05 -25.17
N PRO A 444 -7.66 -5.33 -23.97
CA PRO A 444 -7.59 -4.36 -22.89
C PRO A 444 -6.16 -4.29 -22.34
N MET A 445 -5.57 -3.10 -22.38
CA MET A 445 -4.25 -2.85 -21.81
C MET A 445 -4.42 -2.02 -20.53
N LYS A 446 -4.69 -2.72 -19.45
CA LYS A 446 -4.81 -2.17 -18.10
C LYS A 446 -3.43 -1.94 -17.52
N LEU A 447 -3.19 -0.74 -17.02
CA LEU A 447 -1.93 -0.33 -16.42
C LEU A 447 -2.19 0.57 -15.21
N GLU A 448 -1.38 0.38 -14.19
CA GLU A 448 -1.37 1.23 -13.02
C GLU A 448 0.03 1.36 -12.46
N GLU A 449 0.42 2.58 -12.08
CA GLU A 449 1.71 2.83 -11.46
C GLU A 449 1.66 4.10 -10.61
N ASP A 450 2.22 4.01 -9.41
CA ASP A 450 2.27 5.15 -8.50
C ASP A 450 3.28 6.19 -8.96
N GLY A 451 2.85 7.44 -8.94
CA GLY A 451 3.68 8.59 -9.27
C GLY A 451 3.45 9.76 -8.34
N PHE A 452 4.30 10.76 -8.47
CA PHE A 452 4.31 11.95 -7.64
C PHE A 452 4.25 13.22 -8.47
N PHE A 453 3.34 14.10 -8.12
CA PHE A 453 3.19 15.44 -8.69
C PHE A 453 3.67 16.49 -7.67
N ASP A 454 4.80 17.12 -7.92
CA ASP A 454 5.40 18.14 -7.04
C ASP A 454 4.80 19.54 -7.20
N GLY A 455 3.91 19.71 -8.19
CA GLY A 455 3.30 20.98 -8.59
C GLY A 455 3.98 21.66 -9.79
N GLN A 456 5.14 21.20 -10.21
CA GLN A 456 5.87 21.66 -11.40
C GLN A 456 5.92 20.57 -12.48
N GLY A 457 6.02 19.30 -12.06
CA GLY A 457 6.10 18.15 -12.93
C GLY A 457 5.63 16.87 -12.25
N PHE A 458 5.40 15.84 -13.07
CA PHE A 458 5.06 14.50 -12.62
C PHE A 458 6.26 13.55 -12.84
N SER A 459 6.45 12.62 -11.89
CA SER A 459 7.41 11.53 -12.03
C SER A 459 6.87 10.26 -11.38
N TYR A 460 7.09 9.10 -12.01
CA TYR A 460 6.80 7.83 -11.36
C TYR A 460 7.72 7.61 -10.16
N ILE A 461 7.20 7.01 -9.08
CA ILE A 461 7.96 6.71 -7.84
C ILE A 461 8.98 5.61 -8.12
N GLN A 462 8.58 4.57 -8.87
CA GLN A 462 9.44 3.58 -9.51
C GLN A 462 9.17 3.58 -11.02
N PRO A 463 10.09 3.08 -11.85
CA PRO A 463 9.85 3.00 -13.29
C PRO A 463 8.59 2.18 -13.59
N ARG A 464 7.65 2.76 -14.35
CA ARG A 464 6.44 2.06 -14.79
C ARG A 464 6.78 0.86 -15.67
N GLN A 465 5.84 -0.06 -15.83
CA GLN A 465 6.00 -1.18 -16.72
C GLN A 465 6.07 -0.72 -18.19
N THR A 466 7.17 -1.06 -18.88
CA THR A 466 7.39 -0.85 -20.33
C THR A 466 7.69 -2.14 -21.08
N ARG A 467 7.74 -3.26 -20.36
CA ARG A 467 7.93 -4.62 -20.89
C ARG A 467 7.09 -5.57 -20.08
N TYR A 468 6.56 -6.60 -20.73
CA TYR A 468 5.87 -7.69 -20.05
C TYR A 468 6.83 -8.43 -19.11
N HIS A 469 6.29 -8.95 -18.01
CA HIS A 469 6.91 -10.08 -17.33
C HIS A 469 6.76 -11.31 -18.23
N VAL A 470 7.86 -11.97 -18.52
CA VAL A 470 7.88 -13.16 -19.36
C VAL A 470 7.95 -14.38 -18.45
N ILE A 471 6.95 -15.24 -18.53
CA ILE A 471 6.94 -16.53 -17.83
C ILE A 471 7.35 -17.58 -18.87
N ASP A 472 8.59 -18.05 -18.75
CA ASP A 472 9.14 -19.13 -19.61
C ASP A 472 9.06 -20.45 -18.86
N PRO A 473 8.11 -21.35 -19.21
CA PRO A 473 7.94 -22.63 -18.56
C PRO A 473 8.93 -23.71 -19.06
N THR A 474 9.86 -23.36 -19.94
CA THR A 474 10.90 -24.28 -20.38
C THR A 474 11.98 -24.42 -19.30
N PRO A 475 12.32 -25.63 -18.85
CA PRO A 475 13.30 -25.87 -17.79
C PRO A 475 14.75 -25.56 -18.21
#